data_430ab94ae2ce501385c0fba1d94b5331
#
_entry.id   430ab94ae2ce501385c0fba1d94b5331
#
_cell.length_a   1.000
_cell.length_b   1.000
_cell.length_c   1.000
_cell.angle_alpha   90.00
_cell.angle_beta   90.00
_cell.angle_gamma   90.00
#
_symmetry.space_group_name_H-M   'P 1'
#
loop_
_entity.id
_entity.type
_entity.pdbx_description
1 polymer ?
#
loop_
_entity_poly.entity_id
_entity_poly.type
_entity_poly.pdbx_seq_one_letter_code
_entity_poly.pdbx_strand_id
1 'polypeptide(L)'
;AEYEICNQTAFADRLPANFNYAGVISFSGAICANGIPKWIMSPCPLMLFHGDADSTVPFTKAVVEEMGLWGSNFICMQLKEKETAYYFYIAEGIGHSLSYSPMKDNRHDILSFLNRLVLGKEKRCITTVEKNPEISRYKSDFTIEDYIRENMR
;
A
#
# COMPACT_ATOMS: atom_id res chain seq x y z
N ALA A 1 9.20 6.19 -6.44
CA ALA A 1 9.75 5.91 -5.10
C ALA A 1 9.69 4.42 -4.77
N GLU A 2 8.53 3.80 -4.83
CA GLU A 2 8.35 2.36 -4.53
C GLU A 2 9.05 1.47 -5.56
N TYR A 3 9.08 1.89 -6.80
CA TYR A 3 9.79 1.21 -7.86
C TYR A 3 11.30 1.17 -7.63
N GLU A 4 11.86 2.23 -7.08
CA GLU A 4 13.29 2.32 -6.75
C GLU A 4 13.63 1.45 -5.53
N ILE A 5 12.70 1.34 -4.58
CA ILE A 5 12.82 0.44 -3.43
C ILE A 5 12.81 -1.03 -3.89
N CYS A 6 12.10 -1.35 -4.97
CA CYS A 6 11.85 -2.71 -5.41
C CYS A 6 12.73 -3.25 -6.54
N ASN A 7 13.57 -2.51 -7.22
CA ASN A 7 14.55 -2.99 -8.24
C ASN A 7 14.81 -2.00 -9.40
N GLN A 8 14.23 -0.83 -9.44
CA GLN A 8 14.48 0.10 -10.53
C GLN A 8 15.45 1.18 -10.09
N THR A 9 16.66 1.11 -10.60
CA THR A 9 17.75 2.04 -10.29
C THR A 9 17.77 3.28 -11.18
N ALA A 10 16.93 3.35 -12.22
CA ALA A 10 16.98 4.43 -13.22
C ALA A 10 16.85 5.86 -12.65
N PHE A 11 16.24 6.03 -11.48
CA PHE A 11 16.15 7.30 -10.79
C PHE A 11 17.08 7.38 -9.57
N ALA A 12 17.50 6.26 -9.01
CA ALA A 12 18.39 6.20 -7.86
C ALA A 12 19.73 6.89 -8.12
N ASP A 13 20.26 6.79 -9.34
CA ASP A 13 21.51 7.42 -9.75
C ASP A 13 21.47 8.96 -9.70
N ARG A 14 20.27 9.54 -9.63
CA ARG A 14 20.06 11.00 -9.52
C ARG A 14 19.93 11.48 -8.09
N LEU A 15 19.81 10.57 -7.13
CA LEU A 15 19.67 10.90 -5.73
C LEU A 15 21.03 10.83 -5.02
N PRO A 16 21.26 11.63 -3.97
CA PRO A 16 22.46 11.48 -3.15
C PRO A 16 22.63 10.05 -2.65
N ALA A 17 23.86 9.56 -2.57
CA ALA A 17 24.15 8.17 -2.16
C ALA A 17 23.59 7.79 -0.75
N ASN A 18 23.35 8.77 0.10
CA ASN A 18 22.75 8.60 1.43
C ASN A 18 21.28 9.00 1.49
N PHE A 19 20.62 9.20 0.34
CA PHE A 19 19.21 9.57 0.31
C PHE A 19 18.35 8.42 0.81
N ASN A 20 17.39 8.73 1.67
CA ASN A 20 16.32 7.83 2.08
C ASN A 20 15.05 8.64 2.33
N TYR A 21 13.90 8.05 2.07
CA TYR A 21 12.63 8.63 2.43
C TYR A 21 12.41 8.55 3.94
N ALA A 22 11.88 9.61 4.53
CA ALA A 22 11.50 9.61 5.96
C ALA A 22 10.29 8.72 6.22
N GLY A 23 9.39 8.64 5.25
CA GLY A 23 8.20 7.79 5.25
C GLY A 23 7.45 7.91 3.93
N VAL A 24 6.57 6.96 3.63
CA VAL A 24 5.72 6.95 2.42
C VAL A 24 4.27 6.78 2.84
N ILE A 25 3.37 7.53 2.20
CA ILE A 25 1.92 7.37 2.35
C ILE A 25 1.36 6.96 0.99
N SER A 26 0.67 5.83 0.95
CA SER A 26 0.05 5.27 -0.25
C SER A 26 -1.47 5.26 -0.11
N PHE A 27 -2.16 5.74 -1.13
CA PHE A 27 -3.61 5.80 -1.21
C PHE A 27 -4.09 4.83 -2.29
N SER A 28 -4.62 3.67 -1.90
CA SER A 28 -5.08 2.58 -2.77
C SER A 28 -4.05 2.19 -3.83
N GLY A 29 -2.78 2.15 -3.43
CA GLY A 29 -1.68 1.86 -4.35
C GLY A 29 -1.32 0.37 -4.43
N ALA A 30 -0.60 0.00 -5.49
CA ALA A 30 0.02 -1.30 -5.66
C ALA A 30 1.41 -1.16 -6.28
N ILE A 31 2.26 -2.14 -6.04
CA ILE A 31 3.55 -2.27 -6.74
C ILE A 31 3.32 -3.13 -7.98
N CYS A 32 3.72 -2.61 -9.15
CA CYS A 32 3.74 -3.38 -10.39
C CYS A 32 5.15 -3.96 -10.59
N ALA A 33 5.29 -5.26 -10.64
CA ALA A 33 6.59 -5.91 -10.79
C ALA A 33 6.48 -7.27 -11.50
N ASN A 34 7.55 -7.65 -12.20
CA ASN A 34 7.72 -9.01 -12.68
C ASN A 34 8.14 -9.91 -11.50
N GLY A 35 7.27 -10.87 -11.19
CA GLY A 35 7.44 -11.70 -10.01
C GLY A 35 7.18 -10.96 -8.70
N ILE A 36 7.52 -11.59 -7.57
CA ILE A 36 7.31 -11.04 -6.23
C ILE A 36 8.29 -9.88 -5.99
N PRO A 37 7.80 -8.69 -5.61
CA PRO A 37 8.66 -7.56 -5.28
C PRO A 37 9.66 -7.89 -4.18
N LYS A 38 10.92 -7.51 -4.37
CA LYS A 38 11.98 -7.71 -3.39
C LYS A 38 12.48 -6.36 -2.89
N TRP A 39 12.53 -6.22 -1.58
CA TRP A 39 13.13 -5.05 -0.94
C TRP A 39 14.65 -5.14 -1.01
N ILE A 40 15.28 -4.20 -1.70
CA ILE A 40 16.76 -4.13 -1.83
C ILE A 40 17.42 -3.48 -0.62
N MET A 41 16.65 -2.77 0.20
CA MET A 41 17.08 -2.17 1.47
C MET A 41 15.91 -2.19 2.47
N SER A 42 16.18 -1.93 3.74
CA SER A 42 15.12 -1.76 4.72
C SER A 42 14.24 -0.58 4.35
N PRO A 43 12.95 -0.78 4.11
CA PRO A 43 12.05 0.31 3.75
C PRO A 43 11.88 1.28 4.94
N CYS A 44 11.59 2.54 4.63
CA CYS A 44 11.13 3.50 5.62
C CYS A 44 9.73 3.13 6.13
N PRO A 45 9.22 3.74 7.21
CA PRO A 45 7.86 3.54 7.65
C PRO A 45 6.85 3.83 6.52
N LEU A 46 5.89 2.94 6.33
CA LEU A 46 4.84 3.11 5.32
C LEU A 46 3.47 3.28 5.98
N MET A 47 2.68 4.22 5.44
CA MET A 47 1.26 4.31 5.71
C MET A 47 0.48 3.94 4.45
N LEU A 48 -0.45 3.01 4.58
CA LEU A 48 -1.20 2.47 3.46
C LEU A 48 -2.69 2.59 3.75
N PHE A 49 -3.45 3.14 2.81
CA PHE A 49 -4.90 3.18 2.83
C PHE A 49 -5.42 2.30 1.70
N HIS A 50 -6.36 1.40 1.98
CA HIS A 50 -6.95 0.57 0.94
C HIS A 50 -8.35 0.09 1.33
N GLY A 51 -9.28 0.17 0.39
CA GLY A 51 -10.58 -0.48 0.51
C GLY A 51 -10.48 -1.96 0.14
N ASP A 52 -11.06 -2.84 0.94
CA ASP A 52 -10.96 -4.29 0.68
C ASP A 52 -11.86 -4.76 -0.47
N ALA A 53 -12.78 -3.90 -0.95
CA ALA A 53 -13.61 -4.09 -2.14
C ALA A 53 -13.13 -3.29 -3.36
N ASP A 54 -11.85 -2.87 -3.37
CA ASP A 54 -11.28 -2.13 -4.50
C ASP A 54 -11.19 -3.02 -5.74
N SER A 55 -11.94 -2.64 -6.79
CA SER A 55 -11.97 -3.32 -8.09
C SER A 55 -11.06 -2.67 -9.14
N THR A 56 -10.41 -1.55 -8.79
CA THR A 56 -9.50 -0.82 -9.68
C THR A 56 -8.05 -1.21 -9.43
N VAL A 57 -7.67 -1.29 -8.17
CA VAL A 57 -6.33 -1.73 -7.74
C VAL A 57 -6.49 -2.87 -6.75
N PRO A 58 -5.80 -4.02 -6.93
CA PRO A 58 -6.01 -5.17 -6.07
C PRO A 58 -5.63 -4.87 -4.62
N PHE A 59 -6.51 -5.22 -3.70
CA PHE A 59 -6.24 -5.13 -2.26
C PHE A 59 -5.04 -5.98 -1.83
N THR A 60 -4.96 -7.22 -2.33
CA THR A 60 -3.85 -8.13 -2.03
C THR A 60 -2.92 -8.30 -3.23
N LYS A 61 -3.38 -8.90 -4.31
CA LYS A 61 -2.58 -9.11 -5.53
C LYS A 61 -3.45 -9.49 -6.72
N ALA A 62 -2.96 -9.18 -7.91
CA ALA A 62 -3.40 -9.76 -9.17
C ALA A 62 -2.15 -10.09 -10.00
N VAL A 63 -2.05 -11.31 -10.52
CA VAL A 63 -0.87 -11.77 -11.26
C VAL A 63 -1.31 -12.38 -12.57
N VAL A 64 -0.65 -11.98 -13.66
CA VAL A 64 -0.81 -12.55 -15.01
C VAL A 64 0.57 -12.90 -15.52
N GLU A 65 0.78 -14.17 -15.79
CA GLU A 65 2.09 -14.71 -16.17
C GLU A 65 3.16 -14.30 -15.14
N GLU A 66 4.14 -13.50 -15.54
CA GLU A 66 5.21 -13.03 -14.65
C GLU A 66 4.92 -11.64 -14.06
N MET A 67 3.97 -10.89 -14.64
CA MET A 67 3.65 -9.53 -14.19
C MET A 67 2.61 -9.58 -13.07
N GLY A 68 2.86 -8.88 -11.99
CA GLY A 68 1.96 -8.77 -10.86
C GLY A 68 1.70 -7.33 -10.42
N LEU A 69 0.48 -7.11 -9.93
CA LEU A 69 0.11 -5.96 -9.11
C LEU A 69 0.01 -6.44 -7.67
N TRP A 70 0.84 -5.89 -6.81
CA TRP A 70 0.96 -6.27 -5.41
C TRP A 70 0.39 -5.17 -4.53
N GLY A 71 -0.81 -5.38 -4.03
CA GLY A 71 -1.57 -4.36 -3.31
C GLY A 71 -1.14 -4.17 -1.86
N SER A 72 -1.79 -3.22 -1.19
CA SER A 72 -1.40 -2.78 0.15
C SER A 72 -1.38 -3.90 1.19
N ASN A 73 -2.31 -4.85 1.12
CA ASN A 73 -2.34 -5.98 2.05
C ASN A 73 -1.10 -6.87 1.88
N PHE A 74 -0.70 -7.17 0.64
CA PHE A 74 0.53 -7.91 0.37
C PHE A 74 1.77 -7.16 0.88
N ILE A 75 1.85 -5.85 0.61
CA ILE A 75 2.95 -5.01 1.09
C ILE A 75 3.05 -5.06 2.61
N CYS A 76 1.92 -4.92 3.33
CA CYS A 76 1.89 -5.01 4.79
C CYS A 76 2.34 -6.36 5.33
N MET A 77 1.98 -7.46 4.67
CA MET A 77 2.48 -8.80 5.05
C MET A 77 4.00 -8.85 4.97
N GLN A 78 4.59 -8.33 3.89
CA GLN A 78 6.04 -8.29 3.71
C GLN A 78 6.74 -7.38 4.75
N LEU A 79 6.13 -6.22 5.06
CA LEU A 79 6.66 -5.31 6.09
C LEU A 79 6.63 -5.95 7.48
N LYS A 80 5.57 -6.69 7.79
CA LYS A 80 5.42 -7.41 9.06
C LYS A 80 6.49 -8.49 9.22
N GLU A 81 6.76 -9.28 8.18
CA GLU A 81 7.81 -10.29 8.17
C GLU A 81 9.20 -9.68 8.39
N LYS A 82 9.40 -8.44 7.96
CA LYS A 82 10.67 -7.69 8.13
C LYS A 82 10.73 -6.83 9.39
N GLU A 83 9.71 -6.90 10.24
CA GLU A 83 9.58 -6.06 11.44
C GLU A 83 9.70 -4.55 11.13
N THR A 84 9.31 -4.15 9.93
CA THR A 84 9.30 -2.74 9.50
C THR A 84 8.02 -2.06 9.96
N ALA A 85 8.17 -0.85 10.52
CA ALA A 85 7.03 -0.07 11.00
C ALA A 85 6.07 0.29 9.86
N TYR A 86 4.79 0.08 10.09
CA TYR A 86 3.75 0.51 9.16
C TYR A 86 2.45 0.92 9.88
N TYR A 87 1.64 1.70 9.18
CA TYR A 87 0.25 1.99 9.53
C TYR A 87 -0.64 1.57 8.36
N PHE A 88 -1.47 0.57 8.53
CA PHE A 88 -2.39 0.09 7.50
C PHE A 88 -3.84 0.40 7.89
N TYR A 89 -4.49 1.23 7.07
CA TYR A 89 -5.90 1.58 7.22
C TYR A 89 -6.71 0.82 6.16
N ILE A 90 -7.61 -0.03 6.62
CA ILE A 90 -8.51 -0.83 5.80
C ILE A 90 -9.91 -0.29 5.96
N ALA A 91 -10.58 0.08 4.86
CA ALA A 91 -12.01 0.40 4.88
C ALA A 91 -12.79 -0.78 4.28
N GLU A 92 -13.57 -1.45 5.16
CA GLU A 92 -14.36 -2.63 4.79
C GLU A 92 -15.45 -2.27 3.80
N GLY A 93 -15.51 -2.99 2.68
CA GLY A 93 -16.47 -2.81 1.61
C GLY A 93 -16.35 -1.51 0.83
N ILE A 94 -15.29 -0.78 1.00
CA ILE A 94 -15.01 0.44 0.23
C ILE A 94 -14.15 0.07 -0.99
N GLY A 95 -14.46 0.70 -2.13
CA GLY A 95 -13.71 0.57 -3.37
C GLY A 95 -12.54 1.56 -3.45
N HIS A 96 -12.22 2.01 -4.65
CA HIS A 96 -11.07 2.86 -4.97
C HIS A 96 -11.15 4.32 -4.44
N SER A 97 -12.19 4.70 -3.72
CA SER A 97 -12.34 6.08 -3.19
C SER A 97 -11.26 6.46 -2.18
N LEU A 98 -10.61 5.49 -1.53
CA LEU A 98 -9.45 5.74 -0.67
C LEU A 98 -8.20 6.22 -1.44
N SER A 99 -8.25 6.30 -2.76
CA SER A 99 -7.19 6.94 -3.55
C SER A 99 -7.14 8.47 -3.38
N TYR A 100 -8.22 9.10 -2.90
CA TYR A 100 -8.30 10.56 -2.75
C TYR A 100 -8.92 11.05 -1.44
N SER A 101 -9.79 10.26 -0.79
CA SER A 101 -10.53 10.73 0.39
C SER A 101 -9.68 10.92 1.66
N PRO A 102 -8.62 10.10 1.94
CA PRO A 102 -7.95 10.14 3.24
C PRO A 102 -7.25 11.46 3.57
N MET A 103 -6.81 12.19 2.57
CA MET A 103 -6.19 13.51 2.78
C MET A 103 -7.16 14.51 3.44
N LYS A 104 -8.46 14.29 3.29
CA LYS A 104 -9.52 15.07 3.93
C LYS A 104 -10.01 14.39 5.20
N ASP A 105 -10.35 13.11 5.11
CA ASP A 105 -11.16 12.43 6.09
C ASP A 105 -10.32 11.76 7.21
N ASN A 106 -9.09 11.32 6.89
CA ASN A 106 -8.20 10.60 7.80
C ASN A 106 -6.98 11.42 8.26
N ARG A 107 -7.12 12.73 8.36
CA ARG A 107 -5.99 13.61 8.77
C ARG A 107 -5.41 13.25 10.13
N HIS A 108 -6.25 12.81 11.06
CA HIS A 108 -5.80 12.40 12.38
C HIS A 108 -4.89 11.17 12.31
N ASP A 109 -5.26 10.18 11.49
CA ASP A 109 -4.46 8.97 11.28
C ASP A 109 -3.11 9.29 10.62
N ILE A 110 -3.14 10.18 9.60
CA ILE A 110 -1.93 10.66 8.92
C ILE A 110 -1.01 11.37 9.92
N LEU A 111 -1.53 12.28 10.73
CA LEU A 111 -0.74 12.97 11.76
C LEU A 111 -0.19 12.00 12.82
N SER A 112 -0.97 11.01 13.22
CA SER A 112 -0.52 9.97 14.14
C SER A 112 0.64 9.16 13.55
N PHE A 113 0.54 8.74 12.28
CA PHE A 113 1.62 8.07 11.56
C PHE A 113 2.89 8.94 11.52
N LEU A 114 2.77 10.20 11.08
CA LEU A 114 3.92 11.11 10.97
C LEU A 114 4.59 11.33 12.33
N ASN A 115 3.83 11.60 13.37
CA ASN A 115 4.38 11.90 14.69
C ASN A 115 5.02 10.66 15.35
N ARG A 116 4.40 9.50 15.22
CA ARG A 116 4.82 8.30 15.94
C ARG A 116 5.86 7.50 15.17
N LEU A 117 5.57 7.14 13.92
CA LEU A 117 6.40 6.22 13.16
C LEU A 117 7.53 6.93 12.42
N VAL A 118 7.27 8.13 11.88
CA VAL A 118 8.28 8.89 11.12
C VAL A 118 9.17 9.70 12.05
N LEU A 119 8.61 10.61 12.83
CA LEU A 119 9.37 11.50 13.70
C LEU A 119 9.79 10.81 15.00
N GLY A 120 8.87 10.09 15.64
CA GLY A 120 9.11 9.36 16.90
C GLY A 120 9.88 8.06 16.72
N LYS A 121 10.04 7.58 15.48
CA LYS A 121 10.75 6.32 15.12
C LYS A 121 10.25 5.09 15.89
N GLU A 122 8.95 5.11 16.26
CA GLU A 122 8.34 3.94 16.88
C GLU A 122 8.33 2.75 15.91
N LYS A 123 8.83 1.61 16.37
CA LYS A 123 8.80 0.36 15.60
C LYS A 123 7.49 -0.37 15.88
N ARG A 124 6.41 0.04 15.21
CA ARG A 124 5.08 -0.56 15.38
C ARG A 124 4.44 -0.92 14.06
N CYS A 125 3.76 -2.05 14.05
CA CYS A 125 2.86 -2.48 12.99
C CYS A 125 1.43 -2.22 13.46
N ILE A 126 0.76 -1.21 12.88
CA ILE A 126 -0.59 -0.80 13.25
C ILE A 126 -1.52 -1.15 12.10
N THR A 127 -2.61 -1.85 12.39
CA THR A 127 -3.68 -2.07 11.42
C THR A 127 -4.98 -1.58 12.02
N THR A 128 -5.62 -0.64 11.35
CA THR A 128 -6.95 -0.12 11.68
C THR A 128 -7.93 -0.62 10.63
N VAL A 129 -9.05 -1.16 11.08
CA VAL A 129 -10.14 -1.59 10.20
C VAL A 129 -11.36 -0.74 10.49
N GLU A 130 -11.74 0.11 9.53
CA GLU A 130 -13.01 0.80 9.53
C GLU A 130 -14.08 -0.16 9.03
N LYS A 131 -14.96 -0.57 9.93
CA LYS A 131 -16.07 -1.48 9.59
C LYS A 131 -17.26 -0.71 9.07
N ASN A 132 -17.82 -1.18 7.96
CA ASN A 132 -19.09 -0.68 7.48
C ASN A 132 -20.22 -1.64 7.92
N PRO A 133 -21.07 -1.24 8.85
CA PRO A 133 -22.13 -2.10 9.38
C PRO A 133 -23.24 -2.42 8.36
N GLU A 134 -23.31 -1.68 7.24
CA GLU A 134 -24.32 -1.89 6.20
C GLU A 134 -23.87 -2.90 5.14
N ILE A 135 -22.60 -3.33 5.18
CA ILE A 135 -22.03 -4.18 4.17
C ILE A 135 -21.85 -5.60 4.69
N SER A 136 -22.75 -6.49 4.31
CA SER A 136 -22.58 -7.91 4.56
C SER A 136 -21.68 -8.55 3.51
N ARG A 137 -20.46 -8.87 3.89
CA ARG A 137 -19.47 -9.69 3.16
C ARG A 137 -19.29 -9.34 1.68
N TYR A 138 -18.25 -8.61 1.40
CA TYR A 138 -17.76 -8.42 0.04
C TYR A 138 -17.00 -9.64 -0.46
N LYS A 139 -17.09 -9.83 -1.77
CA LYS A 139 -16.26 -10.77 -2.51
C LYS A 139 -14.83 -10.22 -2.53
N SER A 140 -13.95 -10.81 -1.75
CA SER A 140 -12.55 -10.39 -1.65
C SER A 140 -11.66 -10.87 -2.80
N ASP A 141 -12.24 -11.54 -3.79
CA ASP A 141 -11.51 -12.13 -4.90
C ASP A 141 -11.43 -11.12 -6.04
N PHE A 142 -10.35 -10.36 -6.06
CA PHE A 142 -9.99 -9.52 -7.20
C PHE A 142 -9.43 -10.41 -8.30
N THR A 143 -10.03 -10.34 -9.50
CA THR A 143 -9.59 -11.08 -10.66
C THR A 143 -8.94 -10.15 -11.69
N ILE A 144 -8.18 -10.71 -12.61
CA ILE A 144 -7.61 -9.94 -13.72
C ILE A 144 -8.70 -9.40 -14.66
N GLU A 145 -9.80 -10.11 -14.78
CA GLU A 145 -10.97 -9.69 -15.53
C GLU A 145 -11.58 -8.42 -14.90
N ASP A 146 -11.61 -8.32 -13.57
CA ASP A 146 -12.04 -7.12 -12.87
C ASP A 146 -11.12 -5.94 -13.20
N TYR A 147 -9.80 -6.17 -13.17
CA TYR A 147 -8.81 -5.15 -13.54
C TYR A 147 -8.99 -4.67 -14.99
N ILE A 148 -9.10 -5.61 -15.94
CA ILE A 148 -9.28 -5.29 -17.36
C ILE A 148 -10.57 -4.50 -17.58
N ARG A 149 -11.67 -4.95 -16.98
CA ARG A 149 -12.98 -4.29 -17.12
C ARG A 149 -12.96 -2.84 -16.65
N GLU A 150 -12.27 -2.55 -15.55
CA GLU A 150 -12.28 -1.21 -14.93
C GLU A 150 -11.23 -0.26 -15.54
N ASN A 151 -10.10 -0.78 -16.03
CA ASN A 151 -8.96 0.05 -16.44
C ASN A 151 -8.69 0.08 -17.96
N MET A 152 -9.35 -0.74 -18.75
CA MET A 152 -9.15 -0.84 -20.21
C MET A 152 -10.39 -0.44 -21.03
N ARG A 153 -11.24 0.45 -20.49
CA ARG A 153 -12.37 1.05 -21.21
C ARG A 153 -11.93 2.27 -22.01
#